data_fe2602855e6dfaa74a224584fba350c0
#
_entry.id   fe2602855e6dfaa74a224584fba350c0
#
_cell.length_a   1.000
_cell.length_b   1.000
_cell.length_c   1.000
_cell.angle_alpha   90.00
_cell.angle_beta   90.00
_cell.angle_gamma   90.00
#
_symmetry.space_group_name_H-M   'P 1'
#
loop_
_entity.id
_entity.type
_entity.pdbx_description
1 polymer ?
#
loop_
_entity_poly.entity_id
_entity_poly.type
_entity_poly.pdbx_seq_one_letter_code
_entity_poly.pdbx_strand_id
1 'polypeptide(L)'
;MTYKFIEDFIHELSELGVKKGDALLIHSDLFAFVVAACKEDHISLKDLKSVQDKLFEDLVLQLEDLVGQEGSIAIPVFNWDFCSGVGFNIKTTPSQVGAFGNWIRDNRKEFRRTAHPIYSFMVWGKLSEQMLACNNTESFGLDSPFAILHKACGKYLGLNVTLPHSYTFVHYVGCCLQVPYRYKKEFKAPYTDLEGNTTDKIYSMYVRDLSLNYNLLVKNDFYEKCGALKQIKWKRQSILLMDLAMSYKATCDDFLHNQGRNIVTFDNYTVDYSKGKTHEDHLLDKE
;
A
#
# COMPACT_ATOMS: atom_id res chain seq x y z
N MET A 1 -8.11 27.06 -3.78
CA MET A 1 -6.85 27.78 -4.03
C MET A 1 -5.81 26.71 -4.31
N THR A 2 -5.28 26.67 -5.51
CA THR A 2 -4.35 25.62 -5.94
C THR A 2 -2.92 26.08 -5.66
N TYR A 3 -2.11 25.22 -5.11
CA TYR A 3 -0.70 25.51 -4.84
C TYR A 3 0.14 25.13 -6.06
N LYS A 4 0.97 26.08 -6.54
CA LYS A 4 1.81 25.85 -7.71
C LYS A 4 2.73 24.64 -7.55
N PHE A 5 3.27 24.43 -6.36
CA PHE A 5 4.10 23.25 -6.06
C PHE A 5 3.34 21.94 -6.31
N ILE A 6 2.05 21.88 -5.96
CA ILE A 6 1.21 20.69 -6.17
C ILE A 6 0.85 20.55 -7.65
N GLU A 7 0.49 21.63 -8.35
CA GLU A 7 0.27 21.60 -9.81
C GLU A 7 1.48 21.03 -10.57
N ASP A 8 2.69 21.55 -10.25
CA ASP A 8 3.94 21.08 -10.85
C ASP A 8 4.20 19.61 -10.51
N PHE A 9 3.87 19.16 -9.29
CA PHE A 9 3.99 17.76 -8.86
C PHE A 9 3.04 16.84 -9.62
N ILE A 10 1.80 17.24 -9.81
CA ILE A 10 0.79 16.47 -10.56
C ILE A 10 1.19 16.37 -12.04
N HIS A 11 1.72 17.44 -12.60
CA HIS A 11 2.29 17.41 -13.95
C HIS A 11 3.42 16.37 -14.04
N GLU A 12 4.35 16.36 -13.08
CA GLU A 12 5.44 15.38 -13.03
C GLU A 12 4.93 13.95 -12.91
N LEU A 13 3.87 13.69 -12.13
CA LEU A 13 3.24 12.38 -12.05
C LEU A 13 2.64 11.95 -13.39
N SER A 14 2.05 12.87 -14.14
CA SER A 14 1.52 12.60 -15.48
C SER A 14 2.64 12.24 -16.46
N GLU A 15 3.75 12.99 -16.46
CA GLU A 15 4.94 12.70 -17.29
C GLU A 15 5.58 11.34 -16.91
N LEU A 16 5.58 10.99 -15.62
CA LEU A 16 6.06 9.70 -15.14
C LEU A 16 5.18 8.54 -15.61
N GLY A 17 3.91 8.81 -15.93
CA GLY A 17 2.98 7.87 -16.55
C GLY A 17 1.73 7.54 -15.72
N VAL A 18 1.37 8.37 -14.75
CA VAL A 18 0.05 8.32 -14.11
C VAL A 18 -0.96 8.95 -15.07
N LYS A 19 -2.10 8.31 -15.26
CA LYS A 19 -3.12 8.73 -16.24
C LYS A 19 -4.55 8.47 -15.74
N LYS A 20 -5.52 9.05 -16.43
CA LYS A 20 -6.94 8.78 -16.19
C LYS A 20 -7.24 7.29 -16.26
N GLY A 21 -8.02 6.79 -15.33
CA GLY A 21 -8.38 5.40 -15.16
C GLY A 21 -7.41 4.57 -14.30
N ASP A 22 -6.27 5.11 -13.91
CA ASP A 22 -5.32 4.38 -13.05
C ASP A 22 -5.87 4.14 -11.65
N ALA A 23 -5.57 2.97 -11.08
CA ALA A 23 -5.78 2.65 -9.68
C ALA A 23 -4.47 2.83 -8.91
N LEU A 24 -4.40 3.81 -8.01
CA LEU A 24 -3.20 4.15 -7.27
C LEU A 24 -3.23 3.59 -5.85
N LEU A 25 -2.18 2.87 -5.47
CA LEU A 25 -1.83 2.53 -4.10
C LEU A 25 -0.77 3.52 -3.62
N ILE A 26 -1.12 4.45 -2.73
CA ILE A 26 -0.24 5.57 -2.36
C ILE A 26 0.34 5.37 -0.96
N HIS A 27 1.67 5.21 -0.88
CA HIS A 27 2.42 5.28 0.36
C HIS A 27 3.27 6.55 0.40
N SER A 28 3.26 7.27 1.51
CA SER A 28 3.93 8.57 1.55
C SER A 28 4.48 8.95 2.92
N ASP A 29 5.64 9.63 2.90
CA ASP A 29 6.09 10.52 3.96
C ASP A 29 6.03 11.95 3.41
N LEU A 30 5.02 12.70 3.84
CA LEU A 30 4.73 14.03 3.29
C LEU A 30 5.34 15.17 4.11
N PHE A 31 6.10 14.90 5.17
CA PHE A 31 6.67 16.00 5.96
C PHE A 31 7.63 16.88 5.12
N ALA A 32 8.59 16.26 4.45
CA ALA A 32 9.52 16.97 3.57
C ALA A 32 8.81 17.62 2.35
N PHE A 33 7.74 17.00 1.88
CA PHE A 33 6.91 17.51 0.80
C PHE A 33 6.20 18.82 1.21
N VAL A 34 5.57 18.84 2.39
CA VAL A 34 4.91 20.05 2.94
C VAL A 34 5.92 21.18 3.12
N VAL A 35 7.09 20.90 3.69
CA VAL A 35 8.14 21.90 3.87
C VAL A 35 8.62 22.47 2.52
N ALA A 36 8.77 21.61 1.51
CA ALA A 36 9.18 22.04 0.18
C ALA A 36 8.10 22.92 -0.50
N ALA A 37 6.83 22.52 -0.40
CA ALA A 37 5.70 23.30 -0.91
C ALA A 37 5.63 24.69 -0.25
N CYS A 38 5.73 24.74 1.08
CA CYS A 38 5.74 26.01 1.80
C CYS A 38 6.87 26.94 1.35
N LYS A 39 8.06 26.39 1.11
CA LYS A 39 9.21 27.19 0.64
C LYS A 39 8.99 27.71 -0.77
N GLU A 40 8.48 26.90 -1.67
CA GLU A 40 8.28 27.27 -3.08
C GLU A 40 7.14 28.29 -3.24
N ASP A 41 6.04 28.06 -2.58
CA ASP A 41 4.86 28.93 -2.65
C ASP A 41 4.91 30.10 -1.65
N HIS A 42 6.07 30.33 -1.01
CA HIS A 42 6.29 31.42 -0.05
C HIS A 42 5.28 31.44 1.13
N ILE A 43 4.87 30.25 1.60
CA ILE A 43 3.90 30.10 2.67
C ILE A 43 4.61 30.12 4.04
N SER A 44 4.07 30.90 4.99
CA SER A 44 4.60 30.95 6.34
C SER A 44 4.36 29.64 7.11
N LEU A 45 5.39 29.11 7.75
CA LEU A 45 5.31 27.92 8.60
C LEU A 45 4.77 28.20 10.01
N LYS A 46 4.30 29.43 10.32
CA LYS A 46 3.84 29.81 11.66
C LYS A 46 2.63 28.99 12.14
N ASP A 47 1.79 28.53 11.22
CA ASP A 47 0.68 27.62 11.50
C ASP A 47 0.79 26.38 10.61
N LEU A 48 1.78 25.54 10.91
CA LEU A 48 2.12 24.37 10.11
C LEU A 48 0.92 23.42 9.92
N LYS A 49 0.07 23.28 10.96
CA LYS A 49 -1.09 22.37 10.89
C LYS A 49 -2.12 22.86 9.85
N SER A 50 -2.52 24.13 9.90
CA SER A 50 -3.47 24.70 8.95
C SER A 50 -2.94 24.67 7.51
N VAL A 51 -1.63 24.90 7.35
CA VAL A 51 -0.97 24.82 6.04
C VAL A 51 -0.96 23.38 5.53
N GLN A 52 -0.61 22.42 6.38
CA GLN A 52 -0.63 20.99 6.03
C GLN A 52 -2.02 20.54 5.60
N ASP A 53 -3.07 20.94 6.34
CA ASP A 53 -4.46 20.57 6.01
C ASP A 53 -4.84 21.07 4.61
N LYS A 54 -4.48 22.32 4.25
CA LYS A 54 -4.76 22.88 2.93
C LYS A 54 -3.96 22.23 1.81
N LEU A 55 -2.68 21.91 2.06
CA LEU A 55 -1.83 21.22 1.09
C LEU A 55 -2.30 19.79 0.85
N PHE A 56 -2.73 19.08 1.90
CA PHE A 56 -3.27 17.73 1.77
C PHE A 56 -4.59 17.74 1.01
N GLU A 57 -5.46 18.72 1.29
CA GLU A 57 -6.73 18.89 0.57
C GLU A 57 -6.48 19.11 -0.93
N ASP A 58 -5.59 20.04 -1.28
CA ASP A 58 -5.25 20.35 -2.67
C ASP A 58 -4.60 19.14 -3.37
N LEU A 59 -3.68 18.45 -2.69
CA LEU A 59 -3.04 17.24 -3.22
C LEU A 59 -4.07 16.15 -3.54
N VAL A 60 -5.04 15.90 -2.64
CA VAL A 60 -6.07 14.90 -2.86
C VAL A 60 -6.95 15.25 -4.04
N LEU A 61 -7.45 16.50 -4.09
CA LEU A 61 -8.30 16.98 -5.19
C LEU A 61 -7.60 16.84 -6.55
N GLN A 62 -6.33 17.19 -6.61
CA GLN A 62 -5.57 17.09 -7.87
C GLN A 62 -5.22 15.63 -8.23
N LEU A 63 -4.99 14.76 -7.26
CA LEU A 63 -4.83 13.32 -7.51
C LEU A 63 -6.14 12.69 -8.01
N GLU A 64 -7.29 13.07 -7.44
CA GLU A 64 -8.62 12.66 -7.91
C GLU A 64 -8.86 13.11 -9.36
N ASP A 65 -8.53 14.36 -9.70
CA ASP A 65 -8.64 14.86 -11.08
C ASP A 65 -7.67 14.15 -12.03
N LEU A 66 -6.44 13.89 -11.60
CA LEU A 66 -5.42 13.20 -12.40
C LEU A 66 -5.88 11.80 -12.83
N VAL A 67 -6.42 11.01 -11.89
CA VAL A 67 -6.90 9.65 -12.21
C VAL A 67 -8.32 9.67 -12.78
N GLY A 68 -9.09 10.70 -12.52
CA GLY A 68 -10.47 10.90 -13.00
C GLY A 68 -11.47 9.89 -12.44
N GLN A 69 -12.72 9.98 -12.90
CA GLN A 69 -13.83 9.18 -12.37
C GLN A 69 -13.69 7.66 -12.60
N GLU A 70 -12.97 7.26 -13.64
CA GLU A 70 -12.66 5.85 -13.93
C GLU A 70 -11.46 5.33 -13.13
N GLY A 71 -10.75 6.22 -12.44
CA GLY A 71 -9.62 5.88 -11.60
C GLY A 71 -10.02 5.52 -10.17
N SER A 72 -8.99 5.18 -9.37
CA SER A 72 -9.18 4.84 -7.96
C SER A 72 -7.94 5.19 -7.15
N ILE A 73 -8.15 5.53 -5.89
CA ILE A 73 -7.08 5.83 -4.93
C ILE A 73 -7.28 4.96 -3.70
N ALA A 74 -6.22 4.27 -3.28
CA ALA A 74 -6.15 3.49 -2.04
C ALA A 74 -4.98 4.01 -1.19
N ILE A 75 -5.27 4.48 0.01
CA ILE A 75 -4.28 5.02 0.95
C ILE A 75 -4.25 4.12 2.18
N PRO A 76 -3.09 3.53 2.55
CA PRO A 76 -2.98 2.64 3.70
C PRO A 76 -3.31 3.35 5.01
N VAL A 77 -4.10 2.65 5.83
CA VAL A 77 -4.38 3.02 7.23
C VAL A 77 -4.19 1.79 8.12
N PHE A 78 -3.01 1.18 8.01
CA PHE A 78 -2.66 -0.05 8.70
C PHE A 78 -2.51 0.17 10.20
N ASN A 79 -2.89 -0.85 10.98
CA ASN A 79 -2.73 -0.84 12.42
C ASN A 79 -2.49 -2.28 12.91
N TRP A 80 -1.42 -2.49 13.66
CA TRP A 80 -1.04 -3.82 14.15
C TRP A 80 -1.45 -4.09 15.61
N ASP A 81 -2.11 -3.15 16.28
CA ASP A 81 -2.55 -3.33 17.68
C ASP A 81 -3.53 -4.49 17.82
N PHE A 82 -4.34 -4.76 16.76
CA PHE A 82 -5.22 -5.94 16.67
C PHE A 82 -4.45 -7.25 16.88
N CYS A 83 -3.20 -7.33 16.41
CA CYS A 83 -2.34 -8.50 16.58
C CYS A 83 -1.93 -8.74 18.05
N SER A 84 -2.10 -7.75 18.89
CA SER A 84 -1.83 -7.80 20.34
C SER A 84 -3.11 -7.90 21.18
N GLY A 85 -4.26 -8.17 20.54
CA GLY A 85 -5.55 -8.28 21.23
C GLY A 85 -6.24 -6.93 21.52
N VAL A 86 -5.71 -5.81 21.03
CA VAL A 86 -6.34 -4.50 21.18
C VAL A 86 -7.50 -4.38 20.19
N GLY A 87 -8.64 -3.89 20.68
CA GLY A 87 -9.85 -3.72 19.88
C GLY A 87 -9.66 -2.75 18.72
N PHE A 88 -10.25 -3.08 17.58
CA PHE A 88 -10.30 -2.26 16.40
C PHE A 88 -11.69 -1.64 16.22
N ASN A 89 -11.74 -0.35 15.94
CA ASN A 89 -12.95 0.35 15.53
C ASN A 89 -12.74 0.91 14.13
N ILE A 90 -13.56 0.50 13.17
CA ILE A 90 -13.40 0.86 11.76
C ILE A 90 -13.43 2.38 11.52
N LYS A 91 -14.15 3.14 12.35
CA LYS A 91 -14.27 4.60 12.24
C LYS A 91 -13.09 5.34 12.87
N THR A 92 -12.59 4.86 14.01
CA THR A 92 -11.72 5.66 14.88
C THR A 92 -10.31 5.15 15.07
N THR A 93 -10.04 3.84 14.86
CA THR A 93 -8.69 3.30 15.04
C THR A 93 -7.70 4.00 14.10
N PRO A 94 -6.64 4.62 14.64
CA PRO A 94 -5.71 5.39 13.83
C PRO A 94 -4.79 4.50 12.98
N SER A 95 -4.27 5.08 11.90
CA SER A 95 -3.18 4.48 11.13
C SER A 95 -1.86 4.59 11.90
N GLN A 96 -1.05 3.54 11.84
CA GLN A 96 0.35 3.54 12.29
C GLN A 96 1.33 3.81 11.12
N VAL A 97 0.81 3.97 9.89
CA VAL A 97 1.62 4.20 8.69
C VAL A 97 1.29 5.56 8.08
N GLY A 98 2.04 6.58 8.50
CA GLY A 98 1.96 7.93 7.97
C GLY A 98 0.77 8.77 8.46
N ALA A 99 0.97 10.08 8.45
CA ALA A 99 -0.04 11.07 8.87
C ALA A 99 -1.14 11.27 7.80
N PHE A 100 -0.83 11.04 6.53
CA PHE A 100 -1.74 11.32 5.42
C PHE A 100 -2.99 10.43 5.46
N GLY A 101 -2.85 9.13 5.74
CA GLY A 101 -3.99 8.23 5.89
C GLY A 101 -4.92 8.62 7.05
N ASN A 102 -4.36 9.07 8.18
CA ASN A 102 -5.15 9.60 9.30
C ASN A 102 -5.88 10.89 8.91
N TRP A 103 -5.20 11.79 8.22
CA TRP A 103 -5.81 13.02 7.75
C TRP A 103 -6.98 12.75 6.79
N ILE A 104 -6.82 11.84 5.83
CA ILE A 104 -7.90 11.42 4.90
C ILE A 104 -9.09 10.88 5.70
N ARG A 105 -8.88 9.97 6.66
CA ARG A 105 -9.95 9.40 7.49
C ARG A 105 -10.76 10.48 8.20
N ASP A 106 -10.08 11.52 8.69
CA ASP A 106 -10.69 12.53 9.55
C ASP A 106 -11.32 13.68 8.74
N ASN A 107 -10.86 13.95 7.50
CA ASN A 107 -11.24 15.12 6.74
C ASN A 107 -11.96 14.83 5.42
N ARG A 108 -11.85 13.62 4.83
CA ARG A 108 -12.36 13.29 3.50
C ARG A 108 -13.43 12.19 3.58
N LYS A 109 -14.71 12.61 3.70
CA LYS A 109 -15.87 11.68 3.88
C LYS A 109 -16.16 10.81 2.67
N GLU A 110 -15.75 11.22 1.48
CA GLU A 110 -15.86 10.47 0.23
C GLU A 110 -14.87 9.28 0.16
N PHE A 111 -13.81 9.31 0.97
CA PHE A 111 -12.99 8.15 1.19
C PHE A 111 -13.60 7.28 2.29
N ARG A 112 -13.75 6.01 2.01
CA ARG A 112 -14.29 5.03 2.97
C ARG A 112 -13.24 3.99 3.34
N ARG A 113 -13.30 3.49 4.57
CA ARG A 113 -12.32 2.53 5.09
C ARG A 113 -12.73 1.10 4.78
N THR A 114 -11.82 0.27 4.26
CA THR A 114 -12.01 -1.18 4.11
C THR A 114 -12.02 -1.89 5.46
N ALA A 115 -12.68 -3.06 5.54
CA ALA A 115 -13.01 -3.68 6.83
C ALA A 115 -11.85 -4.36 7.56
N HIS A 116 -10.75 -4.76 6.87
CA HIS A 116 -9.68 -5.55 7.50
C HIS A 116 -8.95 -4.74 8.58
N PRO A 117 -8.89 -5.20 9.87
CA PRO A 117 -8.38 -4.37 10.96
C PRO A 117 -6.88 -4.10 10.89
N ILE A 118 -6.09 -5.03 10.32
CA ILE A 118 -4.63 -4.91 10.27
C ILE A 118 -4.19 -4.13 9.02
N TYR A 119 -4.73 -4.48 7.85
CA TYR A 119 -4.36 -3.88 6.56
C TYR A 119 -5.56 -3.24 5.86
N SER A 120 -6.11 -2.20 6.49
CA SER A 120 -7.20 -1.41 5.89
C SER A 120 -6.67 -0.27 5.03
N PHE A 121 -7.53 0.19 4.12
CA PHE A 121 -7.27 1.32 3.22
C PHE A 121 -8.40 2.33 3.33
N MET A 122 -8.07 3.61 3.21
CA MET A 122 -9.04 4.62 2.78
C MET A 122 -9.11 4.55 1.26
N VAL A 123 -10.31 4.30 0.72
CA VAL A 123 -10.50 4.06 -0.72
C VAL A 123 -11.49 5.03 -1.34
N TRP A 124 -11.17 5.47 -2.56
CA TRP A 124 -11.98 6.35 -3.38
C TRP A 124 -11.94 5.92 -4.85
N GLY A 125 -13.01 6.23 -5.61
CA GLY A 125 -13.08 6.02 -7.04
C GLY A 125 -13.74 4.70 -7.44
N LYS A 126 -13.56 4.29 -8.69
CA LYS A 126 -14.30 3.20 -9.35
C LYS A 126 -14.21 1.84 -8.64
N LEU A 127 -13.05 1.51 -8.08
CA LEU A 127 -12.83 0.23 -7.39
C LEU A 127 -13.24 0.26 -5.90
N SER A 128 -13.69 1.41 -5.37
CA SER A 128 -13.97 1.55 -3.94
C SER A 128 -15.03 0.58 -3.45
N GLU A 129 -16.14 0.43 -4.16
CA GLU A 129 -17.21 -0.50 -3.76
C GLU A 129 -16.73 -1.95 -3.72
N GLN A 130 -15.93 -2.36 -4.70
CA GLN A 130 -15.37 -3.70 -4.73
C GLN A 130 -14.39 -3.94 -3.56
N MET A 131 -13.55 -2.95 -3.23
CA MET A 131 -12.63 -3.03 -2.08
C MET A 131 -13.37 -3.02 -0.74
N LEU A 132 -14.44 -2.24 -0.62
CA LEU A 132 -15.26 -2.17 0.58
C LEU A 132 -16.07 -3.45 0.81
N ALA A 133 -16.45 -4.13 -0.26
CA ALA A 133 -17.13 -5.41 -0.20
C ALA A 133 -16.20 -6.59 0.14
N CYS A 134 -14.89 -6.39 0.22
CA CYS A 134 -13.97 -7.42 0.67
C CYS A 134 -14.31 -7.90 2.09
N ASN A 135 -14.48 -9.20 2.24
CA ASN A 135 -14.68 -9.85 3.53
C ASN A 135 -13.54 -10.83 3.86
N ASN A 136 -12.35 -10.48 3.41
CA ASN A 136 -11.15 -11.27 3.62
C ASN A 136 -10.78 -11.35 5.09
N THR A 137 -10.54 -12.55 5.60
CA THR A 137 -9.95 -12.77 6.92
C THR A 137 -8.42 -12.81 6.87
N GLU A 138 -7.85 -13.22 5.73
CA GLU A 138 -6.41 -13.19 5.48
C GLU A 138 -6.01 -11.81 4.92
N SER A 139 -5.01 -11.18 5.53
CA SER A 139 -4.54 -9.84 5.16
C SER A 139 -4.17 -9.70 3.69
N PHE A 140 -3.60 -10.78 3.11
CA PHE A 140 -3.04 -10.82 1.76
C PHE A 140 -3.71 -11.89 0.88
N GLY A 141 -4.95 -12.27 1.19
CA GLY A 141 -5.70 -13.25 0.41
C GLY A 141 -6.08 -12.78 -0.99
N LEU A 142 -6.50 -13.72 -1.85
CA LEU A 142 -6.98 -13.42 -3.22
C LEU A 142 -8.31 -12.66 -3.25
N ASP A 143 -8.96 -12.52 -2.11
CA ASP A 143 -10.17 -11.76 -1.85
C ASP A 143 -9.90 -10.42 -1.15
N SER A 144 -8.61 -10.02 -1.04
CA SER A 144 -8.17 -8.78 -0.39
C SER A 144 -8.16 -7.58 -1.35
N PRO A 145 -8.14 -6.34 -0.83
CA PRO A 145 -7.91 -5.15 -1.65
C PRO A 145 -6.61 -5.18 -2.47
N PHE A 146 -5.57 -5.86 -1.99
CA PHE A 146 -4.34 -6.06 -2.76
C PHE A 146 -4.58 -6.86 -4.05
N ALA A 147 -5.42 -7.90 -3.98
CA ALA A 147 -5.79 -8.69 -5.15
C ALA A 147 -6.61 -7.88 -6.15
N ILE A 148 -7.49 -6.98 -5.68
CA ILE A 148 -8.25 -6.09 -6.55
C ILE A 148 -7.31 -5.14 -7.30
N LEU A 149 -6.37 -4.51 -6.58
CA LEU A 149 -5.36 -3.63 -7.18
C LEU A 149 -4.50 -4.37 -8.21
N HIS A 150 -4.10 -5.61 -7.90
CA HIS A 150 -3.34 -6.45 -8.83
C HIS A 150 -4.14 -6.73 -10.13
N LYS A 151 -5.37 -7.21 -9.99
CA LYS A 151 -6.26 -7.53 -11.14
C LYS A 151 -6.59 -6.30 -11.99
N ALA A 152 -6.64 -5.13 -11.38
CA ALA A 152 -6.85 -3.86 -12.06
C ALA A 152 -5.59 -3.30 -12.72
N CYS A 153 -4.46 -4.01 -12.69
CA CYS A 153 -3.15 -3.50 -13.14
C CYS A 153 -2.83 -2.13 -12.50
N GLY A 154 -3.14 -2.01 -11.18
CA GLY A 154 -2.92 -0.78 -10.42
C GLY A 154 -1.45 -0.41 -10.33
N LYS A 155 -1.19 0.81 -9.88
CA LYS A 155 0.16 1.34 -9.69
C LYS A 155 0.40 1.69 -8.22
N TYR A 156 1.57 1.34 -7.72
CA TYR A 156 2.06 1.85 -6.45
C TYR A 156 2.75 3.19 -6.69
N LEU A 157 2.35 4.20 -5.92
CA LEU A 157 2.99 5.51 -5.87
C LEU A 157 3.64 5.70 -4.50
N GLY A 158 4.97 5.73 -4.47
CA GLY A 158 5.76 5.99 -3.27
C GLY A 158 6.29 7.42 -3.26
N LEU A 159 5.97 8.20 -2.22
CA LEU A 159 6.44 9.59 -2.05
C LEU A 159 7.34 9.66 -0.82
N ASN A 160 8.63 9.96 -1.02
CA ASN A 160 9.65 10.03 0.04
C ASN A 160 9.76 8.78 0.92
N VAL A 161 9.50 7.64 0.36
CA VAL A 161 9.58 6.33 1.01
C VAL A 161 10.52 5.41 0.23
N THR A 162 10.93 4.30 0.85
CA THR A 162 11.76 3.28 0.21
C THR A 162 10.98 1.98 0.09
N LEU A 163 11.22 1.20 -0.96
CA LEU A 163 10.49 -0.04 -1.20
C LEU A 163 10.55 -1.01 -0.02
N PRO A 164 11.69 -1.27 0.65
CA PRO A 164 11.76 -2.20 1.79
C PRO A 164 10.83 -1.83 2.95
N HIS A 165 10.50 -0.55 3.11
CA HIS A 165 9.70 -0.04 4.23
C HIS A 165 8.25 0.29 3.87
N SER A 166 7.90 0.37 2.59
CA SER A 166 6.58 0.84 2.16
C SER A 166 5.89 -0.03 1.12
N TYR A 167 6.63 -0.86 0.38
CA TYR A 167 6.05 -1.68 -0.66
C TYR A 167 5.39 -2.95 -0.09
N THR A 168 4.31 -2.76 0.65
CA THR A 168 3.56 -3.84 1.33
C THR A 168 3.00 -4.87 0.36
N PHE A 169 2.78 -4.51 -0.90
CA PHE A 169 2.30 -5.41 -1.94
C PHE A 169 3.20 -6.64 -2.13
N VAL A 170 4.51 -6.56 -1.81
CA VAL A 170 5.41 -7.72 -1.84
C VAL A 170 4.96 -8.84 -0.89
N HIS A 171 4.24 -8.51 0.18
CA HIS A 171 3.70 -9.53 1.10
C HIS A 171 2.49 -10.24 0.52
N TYR A 172 1.69 -9.56 -0.30
CA TYR A 172 0.63 -10.20 -1.09
C TYR A 172 1.24 -11.20 -2.08
N VAL A 173 2.29 -10.83 -2.80
CA VAL A 173 3.00 -11.75 -3.71
C VAL A 173 3.54 -12.95 -2.93
N GLY A 174 4.20 -12.72 -1.80
CA GLY A 174 4.73 -13.79 -0.94
C GLY A 174 3.63 -14.72 -0.37
N CYS A 175 2.46 -14.19 -0.08
CA CYS A 175 1.29 -14.98 0.34
C CYS A 175 0.76 -15.84 -0.81
N CYS A 176 0.64 -15.27 -2.02
CA CYS A 176 0.22 -16.01 -3.20
C CYS A 176 1.18 -17.16 -3.54
N LEU A 177 2.48 -16.94 -3.39
CA LEU A 177 3.51 -17.97 -3.60
C LEU A 177 3.69 -18.94 -2.43
N GLN A 178 3.04 -18.66 -1.28
CA GLN A 178 3.25 -19.41 -0.04
C GLN A 178 4.74 -19.55 0.31
N VAL A 179 5.47 -18.42 0.29
CA VAL A 179 6.91 -18.41 0.56
C VAL A 179 7.24 -19.14 1.86
N PRO A 180 8.23 -20.06 1.88
CA PRO A 180 8.42 -21.02 2.99
C PRO A 180 8.97 -20.39 4.28
N TYR A 181 9.42 -19.14 4.24
CA TYR A 181 9.90 -18.40 5.42
C TYR A 181 8.79 -17.57 6.11
N ARG A 182 7.54 -17.79 5.72
CA ARG A 182 6.36 -17.19 6.33
C ARG A 182 5.32 -18.26 6.60
N TYR A 183 4.40 -17.99 7.52
CA TYR A 183 3.27 -18.85 7.84
C TYR A 183 2.03 -18.05 8.20
N LYS A 184 0.87 -18.65 8.05
CA LYS A 184 -0.40 -18.04 8.47
C LYS A 184 -0.50 -18.04 9.99
N LYS A 185 -0.76 -16.88 10.58
CA LYS A 185 -1.03 -16.70 12.01
C LYS A 185 -2.35 -15.97 12.21
N GLU A 186 -3.18 -16.49 13.11
CA GLU A 186 -4.46 -15.91 13.48
C GLU A 186 -4.32 -15.00 14.70
N PHE A 187 -5.13 -13.94 14.70
CA PHE A 187 -5.22 -12.95 15.76
C PHE A 187 -6.69 -12.73 16.09
N LYS A 188 -7.03 -12.71 17.38
CA LYS A 188 -8.38 -12.50 17.87
C LYS A 188 -8.43 -11.24 18.73
N ALA A 189 -9.36 -10.33 18.41
CA ALA A 189 -9.60 -9.13 19.21
C ALA A 189 -11.03 -8.60 19.01
N PRO A 190 -11.53 -7.71 19.88
CA PRO A 190 -12.78 -7.01 19.66
C PRO A 190 -12.74 -6.17 18.37
N TYR A 191 -13.81 -6.24 17.59
CA TYR A 191 -14.00 -5.47 16.35
C TYR A 191 -15.30 -4.69 16.44
N THR A 192 -15.22 -3.37 16.30
CA THR A 192 -16.38 -2.48 16.24
C THR A 192 -16.64 -2.09 14.79
N ASP A 193 -17.84 -2.43 14.29
CA ASP A 193 -18.28 -2.17 12.93
C ASP A 193 -18.77 -0.72 12.69
N LEU A 194 -19.30 -0.45 11.49
CA LEU A 194 -19.81 0.87 11.11
C LEU A 194 -21.09 1.25 11.89
N GLU A 195 -21.87 0.28 12.35
CA GLU A 195 -23.08 0.46 13.14
C GLU A 195 -22.75 0.69 14.63
N GLY A 196 -21.50 0.44 15.06
CA GLY A 196 -21.06 0.55 16.43
C GLY A 196 -21.19 -0.74 17.23
N ASN A 197 -21.56 -1.87 16.59
CA ASN A 197 -21.62 -3.17 17.24
C ASN A 197 -20.20 -3.72 17.43
N THR A 198 -19.91 -4.21 18.64
CA THR A 198 -18.61 -4.81 18.96
C THR A 198 -18.75 -6.31 19.14
N THR A 199 -17.94 -7.07 18.38
CA THR A 199 -17.87 -8.53 18.49
C THR A 199 -16.44 -9.00 18.37
N ASP A 200 -16.10 -10.12 19.01
CA ASP A 200 -14.80 -10.74 18.79
C ASP A 200 -14.70 -11.29 17.38
N LYS A 201 -13.65 -10.89 16.66
CA LYS A 201 -13.36 -11.42 15.31
C LYS A 201 -11.97 -12.01 15.24
N ILE A 202 -11.79 -12.95 14.32
CA ILE A 202 -10.50 -13.57 14.00
C ILE A 202 -10.09 -13.12 12.60
N TYR A 203 -8.87 -12.56 12.51
CA TYR A 203 -8.20 -12.23 11.27
C TYR A 203 -6.83 -12.87 11.24
N SER A 204 -6.30 -13.11 10.05
CA SER A 204 -5.00 -13.73 9.90
C SER A 204 -4.06 -12.88 9.05
N MET A 205 -2.77 -13.11 9.25
CA MET A 205 -1.71 -12.50 8.49
C MET A 205 -0.64 -13.53 8.17
N TYR A 206 -0.07 -13.47 6.98
CA TYR A 206 1.07 -14.28 6.57
C TYR A 206 2.34 -13.68 7.18
N VAL A 207 2.64 -14.08 8.43
CA VAL A 207 3.74 -13.54 9.23
C VAL A 207 5.07 -14.19 8.90
N ARG A 208 6.17 -13.48 9.14
CA ARG A 208 7.52 -14.06 9.01
C ARG A 208 7.79 -15.08 10.12
N ASP A 209 8.58 -16.08 9.81
CA ASP A 209 9.17 -16.95 10.81
C ASP A 209 10.30 -16.20 11.54
N LEU A 210 10.12 -15.94 12.83
CA LEU A 210 11.08 -15.19 13.65
C LEU A 210 12.33 -15.99 14.00
N SER A 211 12.35 -17.32 13.76
CA SER A 211 13.54 -18.15 13.89
C SER A 211 14.54 -17.91 12.75
N LEU A 212 14.08 -17.35 11.63
CA LEU A 212 14.89 -17.01 10.46
C LEU A 212 15.31 -15.55 10.52
N ASN A 213 16.61 -15.31 10.53
CA ASN A 213 17.16 -13.95 10.41
C ASN A 213 17.23 -13.56 8.94
N TYR A 214 16.41 -12.61 8.52
CA TYR A 214 16.40 -12.15 7.15
C TYR A 214 16.23 -10.62 7.02
N ASN A 215 16.74 -10.10 5.91
CA ASN A 215 16.57 -8.70 5.52
C ASN A 215 15.69 -8.61 4.27
N LEU A 216 14.64 -7.78 4.35
CA LEU A 216 13.82 -7.46 3.20
C LEU A 216 14.55 -6.42 2.36
N LEU A 217 14.94 -6.78 1.16
CA LEU A 217 15.73 -5.94 0.25
C LEU A 217 14.83 -5.12 -0.69
N VAL A 218 13.91 -5.79 -1.37
CA VAL A 218 13.00 -5.22 -2.40
C VAL A 218 13.77 -4.20 -3.27
N LYS A 219 14.75 -4.70 -4.02
CA LYS A 219 15.74 -3.87 -4.73
C LYS A 219 15.11 -3.03 -5.84
N ASN A 220 15.31 -1.73 -5.81
CA ASN A 220 14.83 -0.82 -6.85
C ASN A 220 15.38 -1.17 -8.23
N ASP A 221 16.71 -1.39 -8.33
CA ASP A 221 17.37 -1.69 -9.60
C ASP A 221 16.86 -2.98 -10.27
N PHE A 222 16.40 -3.94 -9.49
CA PHE A 222 15.75 -5.15 -9.99
C PHE A 222 14.45 -4.81 -10.72
N TYR A 223 13.57 -4.03 -10.08
CA TYR A 223 12.30 -3.64 -10.67
C TYR A 223 12.45 -2.64 -11.82
N GLU A 224 13.47 -1.78 -11.80
CA GLU A 224 13.79 -0.90 -12.93
C GLU A 224 14.22 -1.71 -14.17
N LYS A 225 15.12 -2.68 -13.99
CA LYS A 225 15.57 -3.57 -15.07
C LYS A 225 14.45 -4.38 -15.69
N CYS A 226 13.44 -4.77 -14.89
CA CYS A 226 12.24 -5.45 -15.37
C CYS A 226 11.22 -4.49 -15.99
N GLY A 227 11.45 -3.17 -15.96
CA GLY A 227 10.52 -2.16 -16.44
C GLY A 227 9.29 -1.93 -15.53
N ALA A 228 9.25 -2.56 -14.36
CA ALA A 228 8.14 -2.44 -13.41
C ALA A 228 8.19 -1.14 -12.60
N LEU A 229 9.39 -0.61 -12.33
CA LEU A 229 9.60 0.59 -11.53
C LEU A 229 10.17 1.72 -12.38
N LYS A 230 9.59 2.90 -12.22
CA LYS A 230 10.20 4.18 -12.56
C LYS A 230 10.47 4.93 -11.27
N GLN A 231 11.67 5.51 -11.13
CA GLN A 231 12.00 6.35 -9.99
C GLN A 231 12.65 7.65 -10.45
N ILE A 232 12.27 8.73 -9.80
CA ILE A 232 12.84 10.06 -10.07
C ILE A 232 13.09 10.81 -8.77
N LYS A 233 13.97 11.80 -8.87
CA LYS A 233 14.10 12.86 -7.87
C LYS A 233 13.59 14.17 -8.45
N TRP A 234 12.50 14.67 -7.88
CA TRP A 234 11.88 15.92 -8.27
C TRP A 234 11.91 16.90 -7.10
N LYS A 235 12.49 18.09 -7.29
CA LYS A 235 12.62 19.13 -6.25
C LYS A 235 13.03 18.57 -4.86
N ARG A 236 13.99 17.65 -4.83
CA ARG A 236 14.46 16.88 -3.65
C ARG A 236 13.47 15.86 -3.09
N GLN A 237 12.31 15.68 -3.69
CA GLN A 237 11.40 14.59 -3.34
C GLN A 237 11.79 13.32 -4.09
N SER A 238 11.63 12.17 -3.45
CA SER A 238 11.78 10.87 -4.10
C SER A 238 10.40 10.38 -4.53
N ILE A 239 10.25 10.08 -5.81
CA ILE A 239 9.00 9.56 -6.39
C ILE A 239 9.29 8.19 -6.98
N LEU A 240 8.50 7.20 -6.56
CA LEU A 240 8.52 5.83 -7.05
C LEU A 240 7.17 5.53 -7.69
N LEU A 241 7.16 5.12 -8.94
CA LEU A 241 5.94 4.65 -9.61
C LEU A 241 6.17 3.21 -10.10
N MET A 242 5.44 2.25 -9.51
CA MET A 242 5.58 0.83 -9.83
C MET A 242 4.29 0.26 -10.38
N ASP A 243 4.37 -0.43 -11.50
CA ASP A 243 3.30 -1.25 -12.05
C ASP A 243 3.15 -2.52 -11.21
N LEU A 244 1.97 -2.73 -10.60
CA LEU A 244 1.74 -3.84 -9.68
C LEU A 244 1.70 -5.19 -10.40
N ALA A 245 1.17 -5.26 -11.62
CA ALA A 245 1.12 -6.52 -12.37
C ALA A 245 2.52 -6.94 -12.84
N MET A 246 3.31 -6.00 -13.37
CA MET A 246 4.69 -6.27 -13.77
C MET A 246 5.57 -6.64 -12.58
N SER A 247 5.42 -5.94 -11.46
CA SER A 247 6.18 -6.23 -10.24
C SER A 247 5.78 -7.56 -9.60
N TYR A 248 4.48 -7.93 -9.67
CA TYR A 248 4.01 -9.25 -9.26
C TYR A 248 4.74 -10.34 -10.03
N LYS A 249 4.69 -10.26 -11.37
CA LYS A 249 5.36 -11.22 -12.24
C LYS A 249 6.87 -11.30 -11.97
N ALA A 250 7.55 -10.16 -11.93
CA ALA A 250 8.98 -10.11 -11.67
C ALA A 250 9.34 -10.73 -10.30
N THR A 251 8.54 -10.46 -9.26
CA THR A 251 8.73 -11.04 -7.93
C THR A 251 8.53 -12.55 -7.95
N CYS A 252 7.49 -13.05 -8.60
CA CYS A 252 7.29 -14.49 -8.76
C CYS A 252 8.47 -15.15 -9.49
N ASP A 253 8.91 -14.59 -10.60
CA ASP A 253 10.04 -15.10 -11.37
C ASP A 253 11.34 -15.12 -10.54
N ASP A 254 11.58 -14.08 -9.73
CA ASP A 254 12.76 -14.04 -8.82
C ASP A 254 12.70 -15.12 -7.75
N PHE A 255 11.54 -15.36 -7.15
CA PHE A 255 11.36 -16.42 -6.18
C PHE A 255 11.52 -17.82 -6.80
N LEU A 256 10.90 -18.06 -7.93
CA LEU A 256 10.90 -19.38 -8.57
C LEU A 256 12.27 -19.76 -9.19
N HIS A 257 13.00 -18.79 -9.73
CA HIS A 257 14.21 -19.04 -10.53
C HIS A 257 15.48 -18.46 -9.93
N ASN A 258 15.40 -17.59 -8.92
CA ASN A 258 16.54 -16.92 -8.29
C ASN A 258 16.47 -16.94 -6.74
N GLN A 259 15.64 -17.80 -6.17
CA GLN A 259 15.49 -17.98 -4.71
C GLN A 259 15.07 -16.69 -3.98
N GLY A 260 14.45 -15.72 -4.65
CA GLY A 260 14.01 -14.46 -4.07
C GLY A 260 15.15 -13.48 -3.73
N ARG A 261 16.36 -13.64 -4.26
CA ARG A 261 17.56 -12.89 -3.87
C ARG A 261 17.49 -11.38 -4.14
N ASN A 262 16.56 -10.92 -4.95
CA ASN A 262 16.32 -9.49 -5.14
C ASN A 262 15.29 -8.93 -4.15
N ILE A 263 14.56 -9.80 -3.48
CA ILE A 263 13.47 -9.47 -2.56
C ILE A 263 13.90 -9.62 -1.11
N VAL A 264 14.64 -10.72 -0.80
CA VAL A 264 14.99 -11.09 0.57
C VAL A 264 16.37 -11.76 0.61
N THR A 265 17.10 -11.55 1.71
CA THR A 265 18.32 -12.32 2.01
C THR A 265 18.24 -12.92 3.41
N PHE A 266 18.90 -14.06 3.59
CA PHE A 266 18.97 -14.78 4.84
C PHE A 266 20.44 -15.01 5.23
N ASP A 267 20.73 -15.05 6.54
CA ASP A 267 22.08 -15.32 7.01
C ASP A 267 22.42 -16.82 6.85
N ASN A 268 21.48 -17.71 7.24
CA ASN A 268 21.72 -19.16 7.27
C ASN A 268 20.55 -19.98 6.71
N TYR A 269 19.88 -19.47 5.67
CA TYR A 269 18.74 -20.14 5.06
C TYR A 269 18.72 -19.89 3.55
N THR A 270 18.32 -20.91 2.79
CA THR A 270 18.10 -20.78 1.34
C THR A 270 16.64 -21.10 1.04
N VAL A 271 16.00 -20.24 0.29
CA VAL A 271 14.62 -20.44 -0.16
C VAL A 271 14.58 -21.62 -1.13
N ASP A 272 13.82 -22.65 -0.78
CA ASP A 272 13.60 -23.82 -1.64
C ASP A 272 12.14 -23.87 -2.08
N TYR A 273 11.91 -23.61 -3.34
CA TYR A 273 10.60 -23.66 -3.99
C TYR A 273 10.27 -25.02 -4.61
N SER A 274 11.18 -25.99 -4.58
CA SER A 274 10.93 -27.34 -5.12
C SER A 274 9.76 -28.06 -4.42
N LYS A 275 9.36 -27.57 -3.25
CA LYS A 275 8.26 -28.09 -2.43
C LYS A 275 7.05 -27.16 -2.31
N GLY A 276 7.11 -25.97 -2.90
CA GLY A 276 6.04 -24.97 -2.81
C GLY A 276 5.15 -24.97 -4.05
N LYS A 277 3.84 -25.09 -3.86
CA LYS A 277 2.86 -24.79 -4.91
C LYS A 277 2.59 -23.30 -4.92
N THR A 278 2.47 -22.73 -6.11
CA THR A 278 1.94 -21.36 -6.24
C THR A 278 0.44 -21.36 -5.91
N HIS A 279 -0.12 -20.22 -5.60
CA HIS A 279 -1.57 -20.12 -5.33
C HIS A 279 -2.40 -20.46 -6.57
N GLU A 280 -1.85 -20.30 -7.77
CA GLU A 280 -2.46 -20.75 -9.03
C GLU A 280 -2.58 -22.26 -9.06
N ASP A 281 -1.58 -22.99 -8.57
CA ASP A 281 -1.64 -24.47 -8.46
C ASP A 281 -2.73 -24.93 -7.48
N HIS A 282 -3.01 -24.15 -6.43
CA HIS A 282 -4.11 -24.45 -5.49
C HIS A 282 -5.50 -24.13 -6.03
N LEU A 283 -5.61 -23.25 -7.03
CA LEU A 283 -6.86 -22.96 -7.72
C LEU A 283 -7.22 -24.08 -8.71
N LEU A 284 -6.23 -24.68 -9.32
CA LEU A 284 -6.40 -25.82 -10.25
C LEU A 284 -6.76 -27.13 -9.52
N ASP A 285 -6.36 -27.29 -8.24
CA ASP A 285 -6.72 -28.45 -7.43
C ASP A 285 -8.18 -28.40 -6.89
N LYS A 286 -8.99 -27.37 -7.24
CA LYS A 286 -10.37 -27.17 -6.75
C LYS A 286 -11.43 -27.27 -7.85
N GLU A 287 -11.06 -27.63 -9.07
CA GLU A 287 -11.96 -28.06 -10.13
C GLU A 287 -11.98 -29.60 -10.18
#